data_ff826abf7d8ce94bd6cfed7d7938b90a
#
_entry.id   ff826abf7d8ce94bd6cfed7d7938b90a
#
_cell.length_a   1.000
_cell.length_b   1.000
_cell.length_c   1.000
_cell.angle_alpha   90.00
_cell.angle_beta   90.00
_cell.angle_gamma   90.00
#
_symmetry.space_group_name_H-M   'P 1'
#
loop_
_entity.id
_entity.type
_entity.pdbx_description
1 polymer ?
#
loop_
_entity_poly.entity_id
_entity_poly.type
_entity_poly.pdbx_seq_one_letter_code
_entity_poly.pdbx_strand_id
1 'polypeptide(L)'
;MNNEKLNSTPKLSIAKREIFRICKDPVYFFCMLVAPTICVVFFLSLMKEGLPTDMPVAVVDLDGSSNSRNLARQLDAFEQTKGMLTTVSFEEARQAMQEGKVYGIFYIPKDFGVDATAGRQPKLSFYTNGTYLIAASLLFRDMKTMSVLAGASVGLQTGLAHGYTENQIMAQLQPIVIDTHAIGNPWLNYSVYLNNTLLPGVLQLMIFLVTVLSIGSEIKYSTAREWLQMGGNSLTVSLIGKIFPHTVIFTIVAFLYAVALYGFNSFPLNSGWLPMLSALFL
;
A
#
# COMPACT_ATOMS: atom_id res chain seq x y z
N MET A 1 -64.64 9.87 -6.25
CA MET A 1 -63.58 9.46 -5.31
C MET A 1 -62.32 9.26 -6.08
N ASN A 2 -61.49 10.32 -6.21
CA ASN A 2 -60.20 10.27 -6.87
C ASN A 2 -59.36 11.45 -6.36
N ASN A 3 -58.82 11.34 -5.17
CA ASN A 3 -57.89 12.30 -4.63
C ASN A 3 -56.78 11.55 -3.91
N GLU A 4 -55.81 11.03 -4.68
CA GLU A 4 -54.48 10.70 -4.20
C GLU A 4 -53.47 10.57 -5.38
N LYS A 5 -53.56 11.47 -6.34
CA LYS A 5 -52.35 11.80 -7.11
C LYS A 5 -51.61 12.89 -6.34
N LEU A 6 -51.01 12.50 -5.21
CA LEU A 6 -50.05 13.33 -4.53
C LEU A 6 -48.97 13.74 -5.54
N ASN A 7 -48.78 15.06 -5.66
CA ASN A 7 -47.75 15.74 -6.43
C ASN A 7 -46.32 15.21 -6.14
N SER A 8 -46.02 13.98 -6.56
CA SER A 8 -44.64 13.53 -6.60
C SER A 8 -43.96 14.28 -7.73
N THR A 9 -42.99 15.13 -7.38
CA THR A 9 -42.16 15.80 -8.39
C THR A 9 -41.61 14.73 -9.36
N PRO A 10 -41.48 15.00 -10.67
CA PRO A 10 -40.99 14.04 -11.66
C PRO A 10 -39.70 13.32 -11.23
N LYS A 11 -38.82 14.02 -10.52
CA LYS A 11 -37.57 13.47 -9.95
C LYS A 11 -37.86 12.36 -8.92
N LEU A 12 -38.87 12.53 -8.06
CA LEU A 12 -39.16 11.58 -6.99
C LEU A 12 -39.83 10.30 -7.55
N SER A 13 -40.62 10.40 -8.59
CA SER A 13 -41.20 9.21 -9.24
C SER A 13 -40.15 8.36 -9.94
N ILE A 14 -39.18 8.99 -10.59
CA ILE A 14 -38.04 8.30 -11.21
C ILE A 14 -37.12 7.66 -10.13
N ALA A 15 -36.83 8.39 -9.07
CA ALA A 15 -36.03 7.86 -7.95
C ALA A 15 -36.72 6.64 -7.31
N LYS A 16 -38.03 6.68 -7.09
CA LYS A 16 -38.78 5.53 -6.54
C LYS A 16 -38.72 4.31 -7.47
N ARG A 17 -38.86 4.51 -8.79
CA ARG A 17 -38.69 3.45 -9.80
C ARG A 17 -37.31 2.84 -9.73
N GLU A 18 -36.29 3.66 -9.60
CA GLU A 18 -34.89 3.20 -9.55
C GLU A 18 -34.58 2.44 -8.25
N ILE A 19 -35.07 2.90 -7.10
CA ILE A 19 -34.95 2.18 -5.84
C ILE A 19 -35.57 0.78 -5.94
N PHE A 20 -36.78 0.68 -6.53
CA PHE A 20 -37.43 -0.61 -6.73
C PHE A 20 -36.58 -1.54 -7.64
N ARG A 21 -35.96 -0.98 -8.68
CA ARG A 21 -35.08 -1.72 -9.57
C ARG A 21 -33.80 -2.21 -8.84
N ILE A 22 -33.17 -1.34 -8.05
CA ILE A 22 -31.99 -1.70 -7.22
C ILE A 22 -32.34 -2.86 -6.29
N CYS A 23 -33.50 -2.84 -5.65
CA CYS A 23 -33.92 -3.90 -4.73
C CYS A 23 -34.26 -5.23 -5.44
N LYS A 24 -34.67 -5.18 -6.70
CA LYS A 24 -35.11 -6.37 -7.44
C LYS A 24 -34.00 -7.05 -8.24
N ASP A 25 -33.03 -6.29 -8.72
CA ASP A 25 -31.95 -6.80 -9.57
C ASP A 25 -30.73 -7.17 -8.72
N PRO A 26 -30.34 -8.47 -8.67
CA PRO A 26 -29.23 -8.93 -7.85
C PRO A 26 -27.87 -8.33 -8.27
N VAL A 27 -27.72 -7.86 -9.51
CA VAL A 27 -26.48 -7.24 -10.00
C VAL A 27 -26.24 -5.92 -9.28
N TYR A 28 -27.29 -5.10 -9.07
CA TYR A 28 -27.15 -3.87 -8.30
C TYR A 28 -26.76 -4.15 -6.84
N PHE A 29 -27.44 -5.09 -6.20
CA PHE A 29 -27.14 -5.48 -4.83
C PHE A 29 -25.68 -5.96 -4.70
N PHE A 30 -25.24 -6.79 -5.63
CA PHE A 30 -23.87 -7.28 -5.65
C PHE A 30 -22.86 -6.13 -5.83
N CYS A 31 -23.03 -5.29 -6.86
CA CYS A 31 -22.05 -4.23 -7.18
C CYS A 31 -22.05 -3.08 -6.16
N MET A 32 -23.18 -2.78 -5.53
CA MET A 32 -23.29 -1.64 -4.61
C MET A 32 -22.95 -1.99 -3.16
N LEU A 33 -23.17 -3.24 -2.74
CA LEU A 33 -22.99 -3.64 -1.34
C LEU A 33 -21.99 -4.77 -1.17
N VAL A 34 -22.18 -5.88 -1.88
CA VAL A 34 -21.40 -7.10 -1.67
C VAL A 34 -19.96 -6.93 -2.13
N ALA A 35 -19.75 -6.48 -3.37
CA ALA A 35 -18.40 -6.31 -3.94
C ALA A 35 -17.56 -5.28 -3.18
N PRO A 36 -18.07 -4.06 -2.85
CA PRO A 36 -17.35 -3.12 -2.00
C PRO A 36 -16.97 -3.71 -0.63
N THR A 37 -17.91 -4.40 0.03
CA THR A 37 -17.65 -5.01 1.35
C THR A 37 -16.58 -6.09 1.27
N ILE A 38 -16.64 -6.97 0.26
CA ILE A 38 -15.62 -7.98 0.03
C ILE A 38 -14.26 -7.33 -0.20
N CYS A 39 -14.20 -6.26 -1.00
CA CYS A 39 -12.94 -5.55 -1.25
C CYS A 39 -12.33 -4.97 0.03
N VAL A 40 -13.14 -4.34 0.91
CA VAL A 40 -12.65 -3.82 2.19
C VAL A 40 -12.08 -4.94 3.05
N VAL A 41 -12.84 -6.01 3.26
CA VAL A 41 -12.41 -7.14 4.09
C VAL A 41 -11.15 -7.79 3.50
N PHE A 42 -11.12 -7.98 2.19
CA PHE A 42 -9.98 -8.57 1.50
C PHE A 42 -8.72 -7.72 1.65
N PHE A 43 -8.76 -6.44 1.31
CA PHE A 43 -7.57 -5.59 1.35
C PHE A 43 -7.10 -5.31 2.78
N LEU A 44 -8.00 -5.11 3.73
CA LEU A 44 -7.62 -4.95 5.14
C LEU A 44 -7.01 -6.24 5.71
N SER A 45 -7.56 -7.40 5.36
CA SER A 45 -7.01 -8.68 5.78
C SER A 45 -5.65 -8.97 5.14
N LEU A 46 -5.54 -8.74 3.82
CA LEU A 46 -4.30 -8.98 3.07
C LEU A 46 -3.15 -8.10 3.57
N MET A 47 -3.46 -6.86 3.96
CA MET A 47 -2.45 -5.88 4.38
C MET A 47 -2.31 -5.76 5.90
N LYS A 48 -2.86 -6.69 6.67
CA LYS A 48 -2.88 -6.64 8.15
C LYS A 48 -1.47 -6.54 8.74
N GLU A 49 -0.52 -7.29 8.20
CA GLU A 49 0.88 -7.30 8.65
C GLU A 49 1.65 -6.02 8.26
N GLY A 50 1.06 -5.15 7.45
CA GLY A 50 1.62 -3.88 7.02
C GLY A 50 2.73 -4.02 5.99
N LEU A 51 3.93 -4.39 6.38
CA LEU A 51 5.08 -4.66 5.50
C LEU A 51 5.39 -6.16 5.49
N PRO A 52 5.89 -6.70 4.36
CA PRO A 52 6.46 -8.04 4.34
C PRO A 52 7.64 -8.14 5.31
N THR A 53 7.63 -9.14 6.15
CA THR A 53 8.70 -9.47 7.09
C THR A 53 9.40 -10.76 6.66
N ASP A 54 10.57 -11.06 7.24
CA ASP A 54 11.28 -12.31 7.01
C ASP A 54 11.53 -12.65 5.52
N MET A 55 11.78 -11.63 4.69
CA MET A 55 12.04 -11.86 3.27
C MET A 55 13.36 -12.59 3.06
N PRO A 56 13.36 -13.74 2.35
CA PRO A 56 14.56 -14.55 2.17
C PRO A 56 15.63 -13.84 1.34
N VAL A 57 16.86 -13.84 1.88
CA VAL A 57 18.06 -13.26 1.26
C VAL A 57 19.18 -14.30 1.25
N ALA A 58 19.94 -14.35 0.16
CA ALA A 58 21.18 -15.13 0.09
C ALA A 58 22.35 -14.26 0.57
N VAL A 59 23.18 -14.83 1.41
CA VAL A 59 24.45 -14.22 1.84
C VAL A 59 25.59 -14.98 1.16
N VAL A 60 26.32 -14.29 0.30
CA VAL A 60 27.54 -14.81 -0.33
C VAL A 60 28.73 -14.27 0.44
N ASP A 61 29.33 -15.10 1.30
CA ASP A 61 30.45 -14.73 2.14
C ASP A 61 31.73 -15.40 1.64
N LEU A 62 32.58 -14.62 0.97
CA LEU A 62 33.90 -15.06 0.49
C LEU A 62 35.05 -14.80 1.50
N ASP A 63 34.75 -14.03 2.55
CA ASP A 63 35.73 -13.66 3.57
C ASP A 63 35.83 -14.70 4.68
N GLY A 64 34.69 -15.20 5.16
CA GLY A 64 34.61 -16.20 6.21
C GLY A 64 35.17 -15.77 7.57
N SER A 65 35.43 -14.48 7.77
CA SER A 65 36.00 -13.94 9.01
C SER A 65 34.96 -13.84 10.12
N SER A 66 35.40 -13.51 11.34
CA SER A 66 34.46 -13.17 12.43
C SER A 66 33.65 -11.92 12.12
N ASN A 67 34.22 -10.97 11.38
CA ASN A 67 33.57 -9.74 10.98
C ASN A 67 32.48 -9.99 9.95
N SER A 68 32.77 -10.80 8.91
CA SER A 68 31.77 -11.15 7.89
C SER A 68 30.56 -11.92 8.49
N ARG A 69 30.86 -12.87 9.39
CA ARG A 69 29.79 -13.61 10.11
C ARG A 69 28.96 -12.72 11.04
N ASN A 70 29.57 -11.72 11.69
CA ASN A 70 28.84 -10.73 12.46
C ASN A 70 27.91 -9.90 11.58
N LEU A 71 28.42 -9.49 10.42
CA LEU A 71 27.66 -8.73 9.44
C LEU A 71 26.44 -9.52 8.95
N ALA A 72 26.61 -10.79 8.61
CA ALA A 72 25.52 -11.68 8.20
C ALA A 72 24.45 -11.82 9.30
N ARG A 73 24.88 -11.98 10.57
CA ARG A 73 23.94 -12.04 11.71
C ARG A 73 23.20 -10.73 11.96
N GLN A 74 23.87 -9.59 11.78
CA GLN A 74 23.21 -8.28 11.90
C GLN A 74 22.18 -8.06 10.79
N LEU A 75 22.47 -8.55 9.58
CA LEU A 75 21.48 -8.51 8.49
C LEU A 75 20.23 -9.34 8.81
N ASP A 76 20.40 -10.51 9.41
CA ASP A 76 19.30 -11.38 9.84
C ASP A 76 18.49 -10.82 11.02
N ALA A 77 18.99 -9.80 11.70
CA ALA A 77 18.29 -9.12 12.79
C ALA A 77 17.34 -8.00 12.30
N PHE A 78 17.36 -7.65 11.02
CA PHE A 78 16.38 -6.71 10.47
C PHE A 78 15.03 -7.39 10.26
N GLU A 79 13.96 -6.69 10.61
CA GLU A 79 12.59 -7.22 10.59
C GLU A 79 12.14 -7.71 9.20
N GLN A 80 12.60 -7.03 8.14
CA GLN A 80 12.22 -7.38 6.77
C GLN A 80 13.14 -8.40 6.11
N THR A 81 14.27 -8.71 6.72
CA THR A 81 15.32 -9.55 6.10
C THR A 81 15.52 -10.85 6.87
N LYS A 82 15.56 -11.96 6.15
CA LYS A 82 15.92 -13.27 6.71
C LYS A 82 17.02 -13.93 5.86
N GLY A 83 18.16 -14.20 6.46
CA GLY A 83 19.24 -14.96 5.82
C GLY A 83 18.86 -16.44 5.69
N MET A 84 18.43 -16.88 4.50
CA MET A 84 18.03 -18.26 4.25
C MET A 84 19.14 -19.12 3.63
N LEU A 85 20.00 -18.51 2.83
CA LEU A 85 21.05 -19.20 2.10
C LEU A 85 22.39 -18.52 2.36
N THR A 86 23.29 -19.23 3.03
CA THR A 86 24.69 -18.79 3.13
C THR A 86 25.54 -19.67 2.23
N THR A 87 26.21 -19.09 1.26
CA THR A 87 27.02 -19.79 0.26
C THR A 87 28.30 -19.02 -0.04
N VAL A 88 29.25 -19.70 -0.63
CA VAL A 88 30.46 -19.08 -1.20
C VAL A 88 30.38 -18.93 -2.72
N SER A 89 29.27 -19.34 -3.32
CA SER A 89 29.06 -19.29 -4.77
C SER A 89 28.03 -18.21 -5.11
N PHE A 90 28.45 -17.17 -5.82
CA PHE A 90 27.55 -16.16 -6.34
C PHE A 90 26.55 -16.74 -7.36
N GLU A 91 26.97 -17.74 -8.13
CA GLU A 91 26.10 -18.35 -9.14
C GLU A 91 24.96 -19.15 -8.49
N GLU A 92 25.23 -19.85 -7.39
CA GLU A 92 24.20 -20.53 -6.60
C GLU A 92 23.17 -19.53 -6.04
N ALA A 93 23.65 -18.41 -5.47
CA ALA A 93 22.76 -17.36 -4.97
C ALA A 93 21.93 -16.72 -6.10
N ARG A 94 22.55 -16.50 -7.26
CA ARG A 94 21.89 -15.98 -8.45
C ARG A 94 20.80 -16.93 -8.97
N GLN A 95 21.10 -18.22 -9.02
CA GLN A 95 20.12 -19.23 -9.41
C GLN A 95 18.94 -19.27 -8.44
N ALA A 96 19.21 -19.24 -7.12
CA ALA A 96 18.14 -19.16 -6.11
C ALA A 96 17.27 -17.91 -6.27
N MET A 97 17.86 -16.78 -6.69
CA MET A 97 17.08 -15.56 -6.99
C MET A 97 16.25 -15.71 -8.27
N GLN A 98 16.77 -16.34 -9.31
CA GLN A 98 16.02 -16.63 -10.54
C GLN A 98 14.86 -17.59 -10.31
N GLU A 99 15.04 -18.56 -9.42
CA GLU A 99 13.99 -19.52 -9.00
C GLU A 99 12.97 -18.89 -8.04
N GLY A 100 13.17 -17.63 -7.61
CA GLY A 100 12.27 -16.94 -6.67
C GLY A 100 12.38 -17.42 -5.22
N LYS A 101 13.42 -18.17 -4.87
CA LYS A 101 13.68 -18.64 -3.50
C LYS A 101 14.21 -17.54 -2.60
N VAL A 102 14.93 -16.57 -3.17
CA VAL A 102 15.43 -15.38 -2.47
C VAL A 102 15.13 -14.11 -3.27
N TYR A 103 14.89 -12.99 -2.57
CA TYR A 103 14.60 -11.70 -3.17
C TYR A 103 15.79 -10.78 -3.28
N GLY A 104 16.90 -11.11 -2.58
CA GLY A 104 18.14 -10.34 -2.60
C GLY A 104 19.36 -11.20 -2.36
N ILE A 105 20.53 -10.66 -2.74
CA ILE A 105 21.84 -11.26 -2.49
C ILE A 105 22.71 -10.21 -1.81
N PHE A 106 23.24 -10.54 -0.65
CA PHE A 106 24.24 -9.75 0.05
C PHE A 106 25.62 -10.40 -0.16
N TYR A 107 26.52 -9.67 -0.83
CA TYR A 107 27.83 -10.18 -1.23
C TYR A 107 28.93 -9.53 -0.42
N ILE A 108 29.70 -10.35 0.30
CA ILE A 108 30.85 -9.96 1.09
C ILE A 108 32.11 -10.44 0.33
N PRO A 109 32.96 -9.53 -0.14
CA PRO A 109 34.14 -9.89 -0.90
C PRO A 109 35.21 -10.57 -0.02
N LYS A 110 36.13 -11.26 -0.68
CA LYS A 110 37.32 -11.83 -0.04
C LYS A 110 38.14 -10.73 0.63
N ASP A 111 38.78 -11.08 1.74
CA ASP A 111 39.66 -10.19 2.54
C ASP A 111 38.93 -8.95 3.12
N PHE A 112 37.57 -8.99 3.17
CA PHE A 112 36.76 -7.88 3.71
C PHE A 112 37.19 -7.44 5.10
N GLY A 113 37.39 -8.38 6.03
CA GLY A 113 37.78 -8.08 7.40
C GLY A 113 39.16 -7.45 7.50
N VAL A 114 40.13 -7.94 6.71
CA VAL A 114 41.49 -7.43 6.67
C VAL A 114 41.51 -6.03 6.07
N ASP A 115 40.83 -5.82 4.98
CA ASP A 115 40.78 -4.52 4.30
C ASP A 115 40.10 -3.46 5.16
N ALA A 116 38.98 -3.81 5.83
CA ALA A 116 38.28 -2.91 6.72
C ALA A 116 39.16 -2.44 7.90
N THR A 117 39.88 -3.36 8.54
CA THR A 117 40.76 -3.02 9.66
C THR A 117 42.04 -2.28 9.23
N ALA A 118 42.52 -2.49 8.00
CA ALA A 118 43.66 -1.77 7.42
C ALA A 118 43.31 -0.38 6.88
N GLY A 119 42.09 0.11 7.07
CA GLY A 119 41.63 1.40 6.55
C GLY A 119 41.41 1.44 5.03
N ARG A 120 41.48 0.29 4.36
CA ARG A 120 41.03 0.16 2.99
C ARG A 120 39.50 0.05 2.97
N GLN A 121 38.86 0.58 1.94
CA GLN A 121 37.41 0.60 1.82
C GLN A 121 36.90 -0.62 1.02
N PRO A 122 36.66 -1.78 1.64
CA PRO A 122 36.10 -2.92 0.94
C PRO A 122 34.66 -2.61 0.47
N LYS A 123 34.30 -3.11 -0.72
CA LYS A 123 33.00 -2.87 -1.30
C LYS A 123 32.06 -4.01 -0.95
N LEU A 124 31.09 -3.75 -0.10
CA LEU A 124 29.92 -4.62 0.04
C LEU A 124 28.97 -4.40 -1.16
N SER A 125 28.54 -5.49 -1.76
CA SER A 125 27.61 -5.43 -2.89
C SER A 125 26.30 -6.12 -2.53
N PHE A 126 25.18 -5.53 -2.94
CA PHE A 126 23.90 -6.16 -2.79
C PHE A 126 23.12 -6.09 -4.11
N TYR A 127 22.44 -7.19 -4.39
CA TYR A 127 21.63 -7.36 -5.58
C TYR A 127 20.20 -7.63 -5.14
N THR A 128 19.24 -6.95 -5.75
CA THR A 128 17.82 -7.14 -5.46
C THR A 128 17.06 -7.46 -6.73
N ASN A 129 16.03 -8.30 -6.60
CA ASN A 129 15.19 -8.65 -7.74
C ASN A 129 14.13 -7.55 -7.98
N GLY A 130 14.40 -6.66 -8.93
CA GLY A 130 13.53 -5.53 -9.28
C GLY A 130 12.15 -5.92 -9.84
N THR A 131 11.92 -7.19 -10.18
CA THR A 131 10.60 -7.68 -10.56
C THR A 131 9.60 -7.61 -9.39
N TYR A 132 10.10 -7.77 -8.16
CA TYR A 132 9.33 -7.63 -6.93
C TYR A 132 9.62 -6.28 -6.27
N LEU A 133 9.07 -5.21 -6.82
CA LEU A 133 9.40 -3.83 -6.47
C LEU A 133 9.35 -3.54 -4.96
N ILE A 134 8.34 -4.04 -4.25
CA ILE A 134 8.18 -3.84 -2.81
C ILE A 134 9.29 -4.56 -2.05
N ALA A 135 9.50 -5.85 -2.28
CA ALA A 135 10.55 -6.63 -1.65
C ALA A 135 11.92 -6.03 -1.95
N ALA A 136 12.19 -5.69 -3.21
CA ALA A 136 13.45 -5.09 -3.62
C ALA A 136 13.75 -3.77 -2.90
N SER A 137 12.75 -2.89 -2.76
CA SER A 137 12.93 -1.58 -2.11
C SER A 137 13.17 -1.69 -0.61
N LEU A 138 12.47 -2.60 0.07
CA LEU A 138 12.63 -2.84 1.50
C LEU A 138 13.99 -3.47 1.81
N LEU A 139 14.36 -4.52 1.08
CA LEU A 139 15.67 -5.15 1.23
C LEU A 139 16.82 -4.19 0.91
N PHE A 140 16.67 -3.36 -0.13
CA PHE A 140 17.65 -2.32 -0.45
C PHE A 140 17.86 -1.36 0.71
N ARG A 141 16.75 -0.91 1.35
CA ARG A 141 16.82 -0.04 2.52
C ARG A 141 17.57 -0.70 3.68
N ASP A 142 17.24 -1.95 4.00
CA ASP A 142 17.87 -2.68 5.11
C ASP A 142 19.36 -2.93 4.84
N MET A 143 19.70 -3.39 3.65
CA MET A 143 21.08 -3.62 3.24
C MET A 143 21.91 -2.34 3.23
N LYS A 144 21.32 -1.21 2.77
CA LYS A 144 21.96 0.10 2.82
C LYS A 144 22.20 0.55 4.27
N THR A 145 21.20 0.44 5.12
CA THR A 145 21.31 0.81 6.55
C THR A 145 22.37 -0.03 7.23
N MET A 146 22.36 -1.33 6.96
CA MET A 146 23.34 -2.28 7.47
C MET A 146 24.78 -1.92 7.04
N SER A 147 24.98 -1.57 5.77
CA SER A 147 26.30 -1.16 5.25
C SER A 147 26.81 0.12 5.94
N VAL A 148 25.91 1.08 6.21
CA VAL A 148 26.27 2.31 6.95
C VAL A 148 26.65 1.99 8.40
N LEU A 149 25.88 1.15 9.08
CA LEU A 149 26.16 0.72 10.46
C LEU A 149 27.47 -0.07 10.56
N ALA A 150 27.74 -0.95 9.58
CA ALA A 150 28.98 -1.68 9.49
C ALA A 150 30.18 -0.73 9.33
N GLY A 151 30.08 0.24 8.43
CA GLY A 151 31.12 1.27 8.24
C GLY A 151 31.35 2.08 9.52
N ALA A 152 30.28 2.48 10.20
CA ALA A 152 30.39 3.20 11.46
C ALA A 152 31.04 2.37 12.58
N SER A 153 30.72 1.07 12.68
CA SER A 153 31.29 0.17 13.69
C SER A 153 32.81 -0.03 13.49
N VAL A 154 33.24 -0.22 12.24
CA VAL A 154 34.68 -0.32 11.89
C VAL A 154 35.41 1.00 12.19
N GLY A 155 34.81 2.13 11.78
CA GLY A 155 35.33 3.46 12.06
C GLY A 155 35.50 3.74 13.56
N LEU A 156 34.50 3.34 14.35
CA LEU A 156 34.52 3.47 15.81
C LEU A 156 35.68 2.63 16.42
N GLN A 157 35.78 1.36 16.05
CA GLN A 157 36.86 0.48 16.54
C GLN A 157 38.23 1.01 16.16
N THR A 158 38.42 1.45 14.93
CA THR A 158 39.70 1.99 14.44
C THR A 158 40.05 3.30 15.16
N GLY A 159 39.08 4.20 15.35
CA GLY A 159 39.30 5.47 16.04
C GLY A 159 39.63 5.29 17.51
N LEU A 160 38.95 4.39 18.22
CA LEU A 160 39.28 4.04 19.61
C LEU A 160 40.69 3.46 19.75
N ALA A 161 41.11 2.61 18.80
CA ALA A 161 42.49 2.06 18.76
C ALA A 161 43.54 3.14 18.56
N HIS A 162 43.21 4.27 17.94
CA HIS A 162 44.08 5.44 17.79
C HIS A 162 43.98 6.44 18.94
N GLY A 163 43.19 6.12 20.00
CA GLY A 163 43.06 6.96 21.20
C GLY A 163 42.11 8.13 21.08
N TYR A 164 41.25 8.18 20.04
CA TYR A 164 40.20 9.16 19.94
C TYR A 164 39.03 8.80 20.87
N THR A 165 38.30 9.80 21.35
CA THR A 165 37.07 9.59 22.10
C THR A 165 35.92 9.26 21.16
N GLU A 166 34.93 8.53 21.66
CA GLU A 166 33.72 8.16 20.89
C GLU A 166 33.05 9.37 20.24
N ASN A 167 32.91 10.47 20.97
CA ASN A 167 32.31 11.71 20.45
C ASN A 167 33.12 12.31 19.27
N GLN A 168 34.45 12.25 19.33
CA GLN A 168 35.31 12.73 18.25
C GLN A 168 35.14 11.85 17.00
N ILE A 169 35.08 10.55 17.20
CA ILE A 169 34.91 9.59 16.12
C ILE A 169 33.55 9.75 15.47
N MET A 170 32.47 9.85 16.27
CA MET A 170 31.12 10.04 15.78
C MET A 170 30.97 11.36 14.99
N ALA A 171 31.61 12.44 15.44
CA ALA A 171 31.62 13.71 14.70
C ALA A 171 32.35 13.63 13.36
N GLN A 172 33.35 12.74 13.23
CA GLN A 172 34.05 12.50 11.95
C GLN A 172 33.26 11.56 11.02
N LEU A 173 32.65 10.51 11.59
CA LEU A 173 31.85 9.53 10.80
C LEU A 173 30.53 10.13 10.30
N GLN A 174 29.91 10.97 11.11
CA GLN A 174 28.64 11.60 10.81
C GLN A 174 28.65 13.09 11.18
N PRO A 175 29.34 13.94 10.36
CA PRO A 175 29.49 15.36 10.67
C PRO A 175 28.19 16.13 10.63
N ILE A 176 27.17 15.59 9.96
CA ILE A 176 25.82 16.16 9.89
C ILE A 176 24.83 15.06 10.32
N VAL A 177 24.12 15.29 11.42
CA VAL A 177 23.02 14.45 11.87
C VAL A 177 21.77 14.84 11.09
N ILE A 178 21.18 13.90 10.37
CA ILE A 178 19.91 14.12 9.69
C ILE A 178 18.79 13.68 10.64
N ASP A 179 18.03 14.64 11.12
CA ASP A 179 16.84 14.37 11.91
C ASP A 179 15.63 14.30 10.98
N THR A 180 14.99 13.13 10.91
CA THR A 180 13.90 12.87 9.97
C THR A 180 12.61 12.56 10.73
N HIS A 181 11.59 13.38 10.48
CA HIS A 181 10.26 13.17 11.02
C HIS A 181 9.28 12.83 9.90
N ALA A 182 8.88 11.57 9.82
CA ALA A 182 7.84 11.16 8.89
C ALA A 182 6.47 11.61 9.41
N ILE A 183 5.76 12.42 8.61
CA ILE A 183 4.44 12.95 8.97
C ILE A 183 3.37 12.10 8.27
N GLY A 184 2.32 11.72 9.02
CA GLY A 184 1.16 11.01 8.49
C GLY A 184 1.24 9.48 8.52
N ASN A 185 2.38 8.91 8.24
CA ASN A 185 2.62 7.47 8.33
C ASN A 185 4.04 7.23 8.87
N PRO A 186 4.32 7.52 10.15
CA PRO A 186 5.67 7.46 10.70
C PRO A 186 6.28 6.06 10.70
N TRP A 187 5.45 5.03 10.78
CA TRP A 187 5.91 3.63 10.70
C TRP A 187 6.08 3.11 9.27
N LEU A 188 5.84 3.96 8.25
CA LEU A 188 5.86 3.57 6.84
C LEU A 188 4.98 2.33 6.56
N ASN A 189 3.86 2.23 7.28
CA ASN A 189 2.94 1.10 7.16
C ASN A 189 2.30 1.11 5.77
N TYR A 190 2.57 0.06 5.01
CA TYR A 190 2.11 -0.07 3.63
C TYR A 190 0.59 -0.27 3.55
N SER A 191 -0.01 -0.86 4.59
CA SER A 191 -1.46 -0.98 4.72
C SER A 191 -2.14 0.38 4.71
N VAL A 192 -1.60 1.34 5.46
CA VAL A 192 -2.13 2.72 5.49
C VAL A 192 -2.07 3.35 4.10
N TYR A 193 -0.93 3.25 3.43
CA TYR A 193 -0.73 3.83 2.10
C TYR A 193 -1.66 3.20 1.05
N LEU A 194 -1.65 1.87 0.93
CA LEU A 194 -2.40 1.17 -0.10
C LEU A 194 -3.91 1.24 0.10
N ASN A 195 -4.40 1.00 1.32
CA ASN A 195 -5.83 1.00 1.56
C ASN A 195 -6.45 2.39 1.38
N ASN A 196 -5.74 3.46 1.76
CA ASN A 196 -6.20 4.82 1.51
C ASN A 196 -6.28 5.18 0.01
N THR A 197 -5.55 4.47 -0.85
CA THR A 197 -5.55 4.71 -2.30
C THR A 197 -6.45 3.73 -3.04
N LEU A 198 -6.33 2.43 -2.75
CA LEU A 198 -7.03 1.37 -3.49
C LEU A 198 -8.51 1.32 -3.19
N LEU A 199 -8.92 1.44 -1.91
CA LEU A 199 -10.32 1.29 -1.54
C LEU A 199 -11.23 2.39 -2.12
N PRO A 200 -10.87 3.69 -2.06
CA PRO A 200 -11.61 4.72 -2.77
C PRO A 200 -11.63 4.51 -4.29
N GLY A 201 -10.50 4.08 -4.88
CA GLY A 201 -10.41 3.78 -6.31
C GLY A 201 -11.33 2.63 -6.74
N VAL A 202 -11.41 1.56 -5.95
CA VAL A 202 -12.36 0.45 -6.19
C VAL A 202 -13.81 0.94 -6.06
N LEU A 203 -14.11 1.74 -5.04
CA LEU A 203 -15.45 2.32 -4.87
C LEU A 203 -15.85 3.17 -6.08
N GLN A 204 -14.94 4.03 -6.55
CA GLN A 204 -15.16 4.86 -7.73
C GLN A 204 -15.41 4.01 -8.99
N LEU A 205 -14.65 2.92 -9.16
CA LEU A 205 -14.89 1.96 -10.25
C LEU A 205 -16.29 1.36 -10.17
N MET A 206 -16.76 0.97 -8.99
CA MET A 206 -18.10 0.43 -8.79
C MET A 206 -19.18 1.48 -9.11
N ILE A 207 -18.96 2.75 -8.73
CA ILE A 207 -19.86 3.86 -9.07
C ILE A 207 -19.99 3.99 -10.60
N PHE A 208 -18.87 3.97 -11.32
CA PHE A 208 -18.89 4.03 -12.79
C PHE A 208 -19.63 2.84 -13.40
N LEU A 209 -19.32 1.62 -12.97
CA LEU A 209 -19.97 0.41 -13.48
C LEU A 209 -21.47 0.42 -13.25
N VAL A 210 -21.93 0.78 -12.07
CA VAL A 210 -23.36 0.86 -11.73
C VAL A 210 -24.05 1.97 -12.50
N THR A 211 -23.40 3.12 -12.66
CA THR A 211 -23.96 4.24 -13.44
C THR A 211 -24.14 3.86 -14.92
N VAL A 212 -23.12 3.22 -15.52
CA VAL A 212 -23.19 2.73 -16.90
C VAL A 212 -24.25 1.64 -17.04
N LEU A 213 -24.34 0.70 -16.11
CA LEU A 213 -25.37 -0.33 -16.09
C LEU A 213 -26.77 0.27 -15.99
N SER A 214 -26.95 1.24 -15.11
CA SER A 214 -28.23 1.91 -14.86
C SER A 214 -28.75 2.61 -16.12
N ILE A 215 -27.91 3.41 -16.78
CA ILE A 215 -28.28 4.13 -18.00
C ILE A 215 -28.36 3.17 -19.20
N GLY A 216 -27.39 2.28 -19.36
CA GLY A 216 -27.33 1.32 -20.45
C GLY A 216 -28.50 0.35 -20.48
N SER A 217 -29.03 0.00 -19.31
CA SER A 217 -30.22 -0.86 -19.20
C SER A 217 -31.47 -0.23 -19.77
N GLU A 218 -31.65 1.11 -19.68
CA GLU A 218 -32.78 1.80 -20.31
C GLU A 218 -32.72 1.69 -21.84
N ILE A 219 -31.55 1.73 -22.41
CA ILE A 219 -31.33 1.56 -23.84
C ILE A 219 -31.55 0.09 -24.23
N LYS A 220 -30.95 -0.84 -23.49
CA LYS A 220 -31.00 -2.28 -23.76
C LYS A 220 -32.44 -2.83 -23.74
N TYR A 221 -33.25 -2.36 -22.80
CA TYR A 221 -34.62 -2.82 -22.64
C TYR A 221 -35.66 -1.89 -23.32
N SER A 222 -35.20 -0.93 -24.14
CA SER A 222 -36.06 0.01 -24.89
C SER A 222 -36.98 0.86 -24.00
N THR A 223 -36.61 1.08 -22.74
CA THR A 223 -37.41 1.87 -21.75
C THR A 223 -36.96 3.33 -21.66
N ALA A 224 -36.01 3.75 -22.46
CA ALA A 224 -35.42 5.10 -22.44
C ALA A 224 -36.49 6.20 -22.72
N ARG A 225 -37.41 5.93 -23.65
CA ARG A 225 -38.48 6.87 -23.98
C ARG A 225 -39.44 7.08 -22.81
N GLU A 226 -39.83 6.01 -22.16
CA GLU A 226 -40.72 6.03 -20.99
C GLU A 226 -40.07 6.76 -19.82
N TRP A 227 -38.81 6.46 -19.56
CA TRP A 227 -37.98 7.15 -18.57
C TRP A 227 -37.89 8.66 -18.82
N LEU A 228 -37.67 9.11 -20.07
CA LEU A 228 -37.66 10.52 -20.44
C LEU A 228 -39.02 11.18 -20.25
N GLN A 229 -40.11 10.51 -20.62
CA GLN A 229 -41.47 11.02 -20.42
C GLN A 229 -41.80 11.21 -18.94
N MET A 230 -41.37 10.31 -18.06
CA MET A 230 -41.50 10.47 -16.61
C MET A 230 -40.79 11.71 -16.10
N GLY A 231 -39.69 12.13 -16.74
CA GLY A 231 -38.95 13.34 -16.44
C GLY A 231 -39.48 14.62 -17.11
N GLY A 232 -40.69 14.56 -17.72
CA GLY A 232 -41.24 15.68 -18.47
C GLY A 232 -40.50 16.00 -19.75
N ASN A 233 -39.93 14.98 -20.41
CA ASN A 233 -39.06 15.09 -21.59
C ASN A 233 -37.75 15.88 -21.35
N SER A 234 -37.38 16.09 -20.10
CA SER A 234 -36.11 16.74 -19.73
C SER A 234 -35.07 15.67 -19.36
N LEU A 235 -33.97 15.59 -20.15
CA LEU A 235 -32.91 14.68 -19.88
C LEU A 235 -32.24 14.94 -18.52
N THR A 236 -32.04 16.20 -18.15
CA THR A 236 -31.43 16.59 -16.87
C THR A 236 -32.27 16.12 -15.67
N VAL A 237 -33.59 16.34 -15.72
CA VAL A 237 -34.50 15.91 -14.64
C VAL A 237 -34.51 14.41 -14.52
N SER A 238 -34.52 13.70 -15.66
CA SER A 238 -34.49 12.23 -15.72
C SER A 238 -33.19 11.65 -15.18
N LEU A 239 -32.06 12.24 -15.54
CA LEU A 239 -30.74 11.82 -15.04
C LEU A 239 -30.60 12.05 -13.53
N ILE A 240 -30.95 13.25 -13.04
CA ILE A 240 -30.87 13.55 -11.60
C ILE A 240 -31.76 12.60 -10.81
N GLY A 241 -33.01 12.37 -11.25
CA GLY A 241 -33.91 11.45 -10.58
C GLY A 241 -33.41 10.02 -10.54
N LYS A 242 -32.65 9.61 -11.59
CA LYS A 242 -32.09 8.27 -11.71
C LYS A 242 -30.81 8.08 -10.89
N ILE A 243 -29.91 9.05 -10.93
CA ILE A 243 -28.60 8.96 -10.25
C ILE A 243 -28.73 9.20 -8.74
N PHE A 244 -29.70 10.00 -8.30
CA PHE A 244 -29.87 10.38 -6.91
C PHE A 244 -29.88 9.18 -5.92
N PRO A 245 -30.66 8.09 -6.14
CA PRO A 245 -30.63 6.93 -5.24
C PRO A 245 -29.25 6.27 -5.18
N HIS A 246 -28.55 6.17 -6.31
CA HIS A 246 -27.20 5.60 -6.37
C HIS A 246 -26.22 6.43 -5.55
N THR A 247 -26.28 7.77 -5.70
CA THR A 247 -25.43 8.69 -4.93
C THR A 247 -25.66 8.52 -3.44
N VAL A 248 -26.91 8.43 -2.97
CA VAL A 248 -27.21 8.23 -1.55
C VAL A 248 -26.62 6.91 -1.04
N ILE A 249 -26.80 5.81 -1.76
CA ILE A 249 -26.28 4.50 -1.35
C ILE A 249 -24.76 4.50 -1.32
N PHE A 250 -24.09 5.00 -2.37
CA PHE A 250 -22.64 5.05 -2.42
C PHE A 250 -22.04 6.02 -1.39
N THR A 251 -22.73 7.10 -1.05
CA THR A 251 -22.31 7.98 0.06
C THR A 251 -22.35 7.23 1.40
N ILE A 252 -23.35 6.40 1.64
CA ILE A 252 -23.40 5.56 2.84
C ILE A 252 -22.26 4.54 2.83
N VAL A 253 -22.00 3.88 1.70
CA VAL A 253 -20.90 2.92 1.57
C VAL A 253 -19.54 3.61 1.78
N ALA A 254 -19.34 4.80 1.21
CA ALA A 254 -18.13 5.60 1.41
C ALA A 254 -17.94 5.99 2.89
N PHE A 255 -19.01 6.36 3.57
CA PHE A 255 -18.99 6.63 5.01
C PHE A 255 -18.61 5.37 5.82
N LEU A 256 -19.17 4.21 5.48
CA LEU A 256 -18.79 2.94 6.11
C LEU A 256 -17.33 2.59 5.86
N TYR A 257 -16.78 2.88 4.67
CA TYR A 257 -15.35 2.76 4.40
C TYR A 257 -14.51 3.65 5.32
N ALA A 258 -14.90 4.91 5.47
CA ALA A 258 -14.22 5.82 6.37
C ALA A 258 -14.23 5.33 7.81
N VAL A 259 -15.36 4.81 8.29
CA VAL A 259 -15.48 4.22 9.63
C VAL A 259 -14.58 2.98 9.76
N ALA A 260 -14.54 2.12 8.74
CA ALA A 260 -13.69 0.93 8.73
C ALA A 260 -12.20 1.29 8.78
N LEU A 261 -11.75 2.26 7.99
CA LEU A 261 -10.34 2.66 7.93
C LEU A 261 -9.91 3.46 9.15
N TYR A 262 -10.61 4.51 9.47
CA TYR A 262 -10.19 5.49 10.47
C TYR A 262 -10.75 5.22 11.87
N GLY A 263 -11.90 4.53 11.97
CA GLY A 263 -12.50 4.15 13.24
C GLY A 263 -11.96 2.83 13.79
N PHE A 264 -12.07 1.74 13.00
CA PHE A 264 -11.68 0.41 13.47
C PHE A 264 -10.18 0.12 13.29
N ASN A 265 -9.59 0.50 12.15
CA ASN A 265 -8.18 0.23 11.87
C ASN A 265 -7.25 1.36 12.32
N SER A 266 -7.78 2.40 12.95
CA SER A 266 -7.02 3.51 13.55
C SER A 266 -5.99 4.15 12.58
N PHE A 267 -6.33 4.24 11.29
CA PHE A 267 -5.47 4.91 10.32
C PHE A 267 -5.36 6.39 10.66
N PRO A 268 -4.19 7.02 10.47
CA PRO A 268 -4.00 8.42 10.78
C PRO A 268 -4.87 9.31 9.87
N LEU A 269 -5.71 10.14 10.47
CA LEU A 269 -6.55 11.11 9.77
C LEU A 269 -6.02 12.54 10.02
N ASN A 270 -5.13 13.01 9.16
CA ASN A 270 -4.46 14.30 9.33
C ASN A 270 -5.32 15.50 8.94
N SER A 271 -6.31 15.31 8.07
CA SER A 271 -7.17 16.39 7.56
C SER A 271 -8.40 16.68 8.40
N GLY A 272 -8.72 15.81 9.38
CA GLY A 272 -10.00 15.84 10.09
C GLY A 272 -11.15 15.19 9.29
N TRP A 273 -12.27 14.93 9.96
CA TRP A 273 -13.41 14.21 9.39
C TRP A 273 -14.14 14.99 8.30
N LEU A 274 -14.32 16.30 8.46
CA LEU A 274 -15.12 17.10 7.53
C LEU A 274 -14.50 17.22 6.13
N PRO A 275 -13.21 17.58 5.97
CA PRO A 275 -12.54 17.57 4.68
C PRO A 275 -12.52 16.19 4.02
N MET A 276 -12.29 15.13 4.80
CA MET A 276 -12.27 13.76 4.30
C MET A 276 -13.64 13.34 3.75
N LEU A 277 -14.74 13.58 4.50
CA LEU A 277 -16.09 13.27 4.03
C LEU A 277 -16.47 14.09 2.80
N SER A 278 -16.07 15.36 2.73
CA SER A 278 -16.30 16.17 1.53
C SER A 278 -15.58 15.62 0.30
N ALA A 279 -14.36 15.14 0.46
CA ALA A 279 -13.60 14.50 -0.63
C ALA A 279 -14.20 13.16 -1.09
N LEU A 280 -14.82 12.40 -0.17
CA LEU A 280 -15.51 11.15 -0.52
C LEU A 280 -16.87 11.39 -1.22
N PHE A 281 -17.49 12.56 -1.01
CA PHE A 281 -18.74 12.93 -1.65
C PHE A 281 -18.54 13.46 -3.07
N LEU A 282 -17.41 14.09 -3.38
CA LEU A 282 -17.07 14.60 -4.71
C LEU A 282 -16.71 13.50 -5.69
#